data_d5eceae4d265a7a54c3d85af49912a3c
#
_entry.id   d5eceae4d265a7a54c3d85af49912a3c
#
_cell.length_a   1.000
_cell.length_b   1.000
_cell.length_c   1.000
_cell.angle_alpha   90.00
_cell.angle_beta   90.00
_cell.angle_gamma   90.00
#
_symmetry.space_group_name_H-M   'P 1'
#
loop_
_entity.id
_entity.type
_entity.pdbx_description
1 polymer ?
#
loop_
_entity_poly.entity_id
_entity_poly.type
_entity_poly.pdbx_seq_one_letter_code
_entity_poly.pdbx_strand_id
1 'polypeptide(L)'
;MSTADIFKRRLRQAVKESTLTVAEYAQDNHRFKSRTGALEQSVMTDYRAGGLTGVITLDLNRANYGYFVHHGFPAHDIRAKNKKALRWASGGRFAFAKSVRHPGFAGDPFVFNALDACDSEIDSIFDRYAELAKSEVENALNS
;
A
#
# COMPACT_ATOMS: atom_id res chain seq x y z
N MET A 1 -35.53 -1.37 -7.09
CA MET A 1 -34.10 -1.07 -7.39
C MET A 1 -33.90 -1.14 -8.90
N SER A 2 -33.32 -0.11 -9.48
CA SER A 2 -33.08 -0.10 -10.92
C SER A 2 -31.91 -1.00 -11.31
N THR A 3 -31.83 -1.33 -12.60
CA THR A 3 -30.70 -2.07 -13.17
C THR A 3 -29.36 -1.37 -12.87
N ALA A 4 -29.32 -0.04 -13.04
CA ALA A 4 -28.13 0.75 -12.72
C ALA A 4 -27.75 0.63 -11.25
N ASP A 5 -28.71 0.62 -10.33
CA ASP A 5 -28.45 0.49 -8.90
C ASP A 5 -27.86 -0.89 -8.56
N ILE A 6 -28.33 -1.94 -9.20
CA ILE A 6 -27.82 -3.30 -9.02
C ILE A 6 -26.35 -3.36 -9.45
N PHE A 7 -26.03 -2.85 -10.65
CA PHE A 7 -24.65 -2.84 -11.13
C PHE A 7 -23.73 -1.98 -10.26
N LYS A 8 -24.17 -0.80 -9.84
CA LYS A 8 -23.38 0.07 -8.96
C LYS A 8 -23.08 -0.58 -7.63
N ARG A 9 -24.07 -1.25 -7.02
CA ARG A 9 -23.87 -1.97 -5.76
C ARG A 9 -22.82 -3.06 -5.92
N ARG A 10 -22.89 -3.85 -6.97
CA ARG A 10 -21.93 -4.93 -7.23
C ARG A 10 -20.55 -4.38 -7.56
N LEU A 11 -20.46 -3.28 -8.29
CA LEU A 11 -19.19 -2.61 -8.57
C LEU A 11 -18.53 -2.10 -7.28
N ARG A 12 -19.31 -1.53 -6.35
CA ARG A 12 -18.79 -1.10 -5.04
C ARG A 12 -18.23 -2.28 -4.26
N GLN A 13 -18.90 -3.42 -4.30
CA GLN A 13 -18.41 -4.64 -3.65
C GLN A 13 -17.10 -5.13 -4.29
N ALA A 14 -17.01 -5.12 -5.61
CA ALA A 14 -15.81 -5.49 -6.34
C ALA A 14 -14.63 -4.56 -6.01
N VAL A 15 -14.89 -3.24 -5.97
CA VAL A 15 -13.87 -2.25 -5.60
C VAL A 15 -13.37 -2.49 -4.17
N LYS A 16 -14.28 -2.71 -3.22
CA LYS A 16 -13.92 -2.96 -1.83
C LYS A 16 -13.06 -4.22 -1.67
N GLU A 17 -13.50 -5.33 -2.26
CA GLU A 17 -12.77 -6.59 -2.17
C GLU A 17 -11.40 -6.49 -2.85
N SER A 18 -11.33 -5.86 -4.02
CA SER A 18 -10.06 -5.65 -4.73
C SER A 18 -9.10 -4.77 -3.94
N THR A 19 -9.59 -3.68 -3.36
CA THR A 19 -8.77 -2.76 -2.56
C THR A 19 -8.21 -3.47 -1.33
N LEU A 20 -9.03 -4.24 -0.62
CA LEU A 20 -8.58 -5.01 0.54
C LEU A 20 -7.57 -6.09 0.15
N THR A 21 -7.79 -6.78 -0.98
CA THR A 21 -6.87 -7.80 -1.49
C THR A 21 -5.49 -7.22 -1.76
N VAL A 22 -5.41 -6.07 -2.42
CA VAL A 22 -4.14 -5.39 -2.69
C VAL A 22 -3.48 -4.91 -1.40
N ALA A 23 -4.24 -4.32 -0.49
CA ALA A 23 -3.73 -3.84 0.79
C ALA A 23 -3.14 -4.98 1.63
N GLU A 24 -3.82 -6.10 1.74
CA GLU A 24 -3.34 -7.28 2.46
C GLU A 24 -2.07 -7.85 1.80
N TYR A 25 -2.04 -7.93 0.48
CA TYR A 25 -0.85 -8.38 -0.24
C TYR A 25 0.34 -7.48 0.05
N ALA A 26 0.15 -6.16 0.02
CA ALA A 26 1.21 -5.20 0.32
C ALA A 26 1.74 -5.35 1.76
N GLN A 27 0.86 -5.62 2.71
CA GLN A 27 1.25 -5.84 4.11
C GLN A 27 2.08 -7.11 4.29
N ASP A 28 1.81 -8.15 3.52
CA ASP A 28 2.43 -9.46 3.68
C ASP A 28 3.61 -9.70 2.73
N ASN A 29 3.74 -8.90 1.67
CA ASN A 29 4.72 -9.11 0.59
C ASN A 29 5.48 -7.82 0.28
N HIS A 30 6.68 -7.71 0.85
CA HIS A 30 7.55 -6.56 0.64
C HIS A 30 9.01 -6.98 0.83
N ARG A 31 9.92 -6.18 0.30
CA ARG A 31 11.36 -6.43 0.42
C ARG A 31 11.99 -5.71 1.61
N PHE A 32 11.36 -4.63 2.09
CA PHE A 32 11.89 -3.93 3.24
C PHE A 32 11.86 -4.82 4.48
N LYS A 33 12.81 -4.59 5.38
CA LYS A 33 12.91 -5.37 6.61
C LYS A 33 11.97 -4.79 7.67
N SER A 34 10.99 -5.58 8.10
CA SER A 34 10.08 -5.18 9.17
C SER A 34 10.79 -5.25 10.53
N ARG A 35 10.64 -4.21 11.34
CA ARG A 35 11.17 -4.18 12.70
C ARG A 35 10.08 -4.21 13.76
N THR A 36 9.05 -3.37 13.58
CA THR A 36 7.97 -3.23 14.56
C THR A 36 6.60 -3.54 13.96
N GLY A 37 6.54 -3.75 12.64
CA GLY A 37 5.27 -3.90 11.93
C GLY A 37 4.55 -2.57 11.69
N ALA A 38 5.13 -1.44 12.09
CA ALA A 38 4.48 -0.13 11.96
C ALA A 38 4.21 0.25 10.51
N LEU A 39 5.15 -0.07 9.60
CA LEU A 39 4.99 0.26 8.19
C LEU A 39 3.90 -0.58 7.54
N GLU A 40 3.84 -1.88 7.82
CA GLU A 40 2.77 -2.75 7.34
C GLU A 40 1.42 -2.27 7.87
N GLN A 41 1.34 -1.88 9.13
CA GLN A 41 0.13 -1.36 9.77
C GLN A 41 -0.25 0.03 9.27
N SER A 42 0.67 0.76 8.64
CA SER A 42 0.40 2.07 8.07
C SER A 42 -0.38 2.01 6.76
N VAL A 43 -0.49 0.85 6.15
CA VAL A 43 -1.26 0.66 4.91
C VAL A 43 -2.74 0.86 5.22
N MET A 44 -3.34 1.88 4.60
CA MET A 44 -4.73 2.25 4.80
C MET A 44 -5.50 2.18 3.50
N THR A 45 -6.79 1.91 3.61
CA THR A 45 -7.72 1.93 2.49
C THR A 45 -8.72 3.06 2.66
N ASP A 46 -9.11 3.67 1.56
CA ASP A 46 -10.17 4.67 1.53
C ASP A 46 -10.99 4.48 0.24
N TYR A 47 -12.21 5.01 0.25
CA TYR A 47 -13.12 4.86 -0.88
C TYR A 47 -13.67 6.23 -1.28
N ARG A 48 -13.69 6.49 -2.58
CA ARG A 48 -14.15 7.76 -3.16
C ARG A 48 -15.15 7.48 -4.27
N ALA A 49 -15.76 8.54 -4.79
CA ALA A 49 -16.76 8.45 -5.86
C ALA A 49 -17.91 7.50 -5.51
N GLY A 50 -18.40 7.59 -4.27
CA GLY A 50 -19.51 6.75 -3.80
C GLY A 50 -19.14 5.27 -3.67
N GLY A 51 -17.88 4.96 -3.45
CA GLY A 51 -17.38 3.59 -3.32
C GLY A 51 -16.96 2.96 -4.65
N LEU A 52 -16.92 3.73 -5.74
CA LEU A 52 -16.50 3.23 -7.05
C LEU A 52 -15.00 3.36 -7.30
N THR A 53 -14.29 4.03 -6.40
CA THR A 53 -12.82 4.16 -6.44
C THR A 53 -12.25 3.72 -5.11
N GLY A 54 -11.32 2.78 -5.14
CA GLY A 54 -10.54 2.36 -3.97
C GLY A 54 -9.17 3.04 -3.99
N VAL A 55 -8.72 3.48 -2.82
CA VAL A 55 -7.42 4.16 -2.66
C VAL A 55 -6.65 3.48 -1.54
N ILE A 56 -5.37 3.22 -1.78
CA ILE A 56 -4.46 2.69 -0.78
C ILE A 56 -3.42 3.76 -0.50
N THR A 57 -3.25 4.09 0.77
CA THR A 57 -2.30 5.10 1.22
C THR A 57 -1.49 4.58 2.40
N LEU A 58 -0.43 5.30 2.72
CA LEU A 58 0.38 5.04 3.91
C LEU A 58 0.10 6.12 4.95
N ASP A 59 -0.19 5.70 6.18
CA ASP A 59 -0.34 6.61 7.30
C ASP A 59 1.04 7.04 7.80
N LEU A 60 1.50 8.20 7.34
CA LEU A 60 2.82 8.73 7.70
C LEU A 60 2.89 9.20 9.16
N ASN A 61 1.76 9.32 9.85
CA ASN A 61 1.75 9.57 11.30
C ASN A 61 2.15 8.31 12.08
N ARG A 62 1.82 7.13 11.56
CA ARG A 62 2.21 5.85 12.16
C ARG A 62 3.61 5.42 11.76
N ALA A 63 3.98 5.64 10.51
CA ALA A 63 5.30 5.31 9.97
C ALA A 63 5.77 6.44 9.06
N ASN A 64 6.32 7.49 9.66
CA ASN A 64 6.74 8.69 8.94
C ASN A 64 7.84 8.43 7.91
N TYR A 65 8.58 7.35 8.04
CA TYR A 65 9.60 6.92 7.08
C TYR A 65 9.02 6.15 5.87
N GLY A 66 7.71 5.89 5.87
CA GLY A 66 7.06 5.07 4.83
C GLY A 66 7.27 5.59 3.43
N TYR A 67 7.22 6.90 3.23
CA TYR A 67 7.50 7.52 1.93
C TYR A 67 8.89 7.14 1.41
N PHE A 68 9.91 7.26 2.25
CA PHE A 68 11.29 6.97 1.86
C PHE A 68 11.52 5.48 1.60
N VAL A 69 10.88 4.61 2.37
CA VAL A 69 10.96 3.16 2.14
C VAL A 69 10.32 2.83 0.79
N HIS A 70 9.15 3.38 0.49
CA HIS A 70 8.42 3.07 -0.74
C HIS A 70 9.14 3.62 -1.97
N HIS A 71 9.58 4.88 -1.92
CA HIS A 71 10.17 5.57 -3.06
C HIS A 71 11.70 5.59 -3.08
N GLY A 72 12.34 5.27 -1.96
CA GLY A 72 13.78 5.37 -1.83
C GLY A 72 14.26 6.80 -1.62
N PHE A 73 15.55 6.96 -1.53
CA PHE A 73 16.21 8.26 -1.42
C PHE A 73 17.66 8.17 -1.95
N PRO A 74 18.21 9.28 -2.49
CA PRO A 74 19.56 9.27 -3.07
C PRO A 74 20.64 9.18 -2.00
N ALA A 75 21.83 8.81 -2.43
CA ALA A 75 23.01 8.89 -1.58
C ALA A 75 23.23 10.33 -1.11
N HIS A 76 23.60 10.53 0.14
CA HIS A 76 23.80 11.85 0.74
C HIS A 76 24.76 11.77 1.91
N ASP A 77 25.29 12.93 2.29
CA ASP A 77 26.15 13.05 3.46
C ASP A 77 25.30 13.38 4.69
N ILE A 78 25.57 12.67 5.78
CA ILE A 78 24.98 12.96 7.09
C ILE A 78 26.05 13.67 7.92
N ARG A 79 25.74 14.87 8.40
CA ARG A 79 26.66 15.70 9.19
C ARG A 79 26.11 15.97 10.57
N ALA A 80 26.99 16.05 11.56
CA ALA A 80 26.62 16.46 12.91
C ALA A 80 26.23 17.94 12.88
N LYS A 81 25.02 18.26 13.34
CA LYS A 81 24.51 19.65 13.36
C LYS A 81 24.79 20.36 14.68
N ASN A 82 24.47 19.72 15.78
CA ASN A 82 24.52 20.31 17.13
C ASN A 82 25.49 19.58 18.07
N LYS A 83 26.22 18.58 17.57
CA LYS A 83 27.21 17.80 18.32
C LYS A 83 28.52 17.80 17.56
N LYS A 84 29.63 17.55 18.29
CA LYS A 84 30.97 17.52 17.69
C LYS A 84 31.14 16.36 16.68
N ALA A 85 30.36 15.28 16.82
CA ALA A 85 30.46 14.13 15.95
C ALA A 85 29.14 13.33 15.92
N LEU A 86 28.95 12.58 14.85
CA LEU A 86 27.92 11.55 14.76
C LEU A 86 28.37 10.32 15.52
N ARG A 87 27.40 9.62 16.12
CA ARG A 87 27.64 8.37 16.84
C ARG A 87 26.65 7.31 16.39
N TRP A 88 27.14 6.10 16.12
CA TRP A 88 26.29 4.98 15.77
C TRP A 88 26.91 3.67 16.25
N ALA A 89 26.08 2.63 16.42
CA ALA A 89 26.54 1.30 16.78
C ALA A 89 27.06 0.57 15.54
N SER A 90 28.23 -0.04 15.66
CA SER A 90 28.84 -0.83 14.59
C SER A 90 29.57 -2.02 15.18
N GLY A 91 29.07 -3.25 14.91
CA GLY A 91 29.71 -4.49 15.36
C GLY A 91 29.90 -4.59 16.86
N GLY A 92 28.93 -4.11 17.66
CA GLY A 92 29.01 -4.11 19.13
C GLY A 92 29.80 -2.94 19.71
N ARG A 93 30.30 -2.02 18.90
CA ARG A 93 31.03 -0.81 19.29
C ARG A 93 30.31 0.42 18.77
N PHE A 94 30.66 1.58 19.31
CA PHE A 94 30.21 2.86 18.76
C PHE A 94 31.31 3.44 17.88
N ALA A 95 30.90 3.87 16.68
CA ALA A 95 31.75 4.61 15.79
C ALA A 95 31.40 6.10 15.85
N PHE A 96 32.35 6.98 15.54
CA PHE A 96 32.19 8.42 15.56
C PHE A 96 32.76 9.05 14.30
N ALA A 97 32.05 10.03 13.73
CA ALA A 97 32.55 10.82 12.62
C ALA A 97 31.82 12.18 12.56
N LYS A 98 32.45 13.20 11.98
CA LYS A 98 31.78 14.48 11.73
C LYS A 98 30.77 14.41 10.63
N SER A 99 31.01 13.55 9.68
CA SER A 99 30.08 13.31 8.57
C SER A 99 30.21 11.87 8.09
N VAL A 100 29.11 11.31 7.60
CA VAL A 100 29.04 9.96 7.06
C VAL A 100 28.33 10.02 5.70
N ARG A 101 28.89 9.34 4.70
CA ARG A 101 28.24 9.17 3.42
C ARG A 101 27.19 8.07 3.53
N HIS A 102 25.91 8.41 3.43
CA HIS A 102 24.83 7.42 3.34
C HIS A 102 24.68 6.99 1.89
N PRO A 103 24.71 5.68 1.58
CA PRO A 103 24.67 5.20 0.18
C PRO A 103 23.31 5.40 -0.49
N GLY A 104 22.30 5.84 0.26
CA GLY A 104 20.94 5.93 -0.25
C GLY A 104 20.21 4.59 -0.15
N PHE A 105 18.98 4.58 -0.64
CA PHE A 105 18.11 3.42 -0.67
C PHE A 105 17.30 3.41 -1.95
N ALA A 106 17.33 2.31 -2.70
CA ALA A 106 16.63 2.21 -3.98
C ALA A 106 15.11 2.21 -3.86
N GLY A 107 14.60 1.97 -2.67
CA GLY A 107 13.17 1.90 -2.42
C GLY A 107 12.62 0.49 -2.60
N ASP A 108 11.47 0.29 -1.98
CA ASP A 108 10.64 -0.89 -2.16
C ASP A 108 9.21 -0.40 -2.40
N PRO A 109 8.79 -0.21 -3.66
CA PRO A 109 7.44 0.27 -3.98
C PRO A 109 6.41 -0.83 -3.77
N PHE A 110 6.32 -1.32 -2.54
CA PHE A 110 5.55 -2.52 -2.19
C PHE A 110 4.05 -2.37 -2.44
N VAL A 111 3.48 -1.17 -2.35
CA VAL A 111 2.07 -0.95 -2.68
C VAL A 111 1.86 -1.05 -4.19
N PHE A 112 2.74 -0.46 -5.00
CA PHE A 112 2.66 -0.55 -6.47
C PHE A 112 2.92 -1.99 -6.94
N ASN A 113 3.88 -2.67 -6.33
CA ASN A 113 4.17 -4.08 -6.63
C ASN A 113 2.98 -4.99 -6.27
N ALA A 114 2.28 -4.69 -5.18
CA ALA A 114 1.08 -5.42 -4.78
C ALA A 114 -0.04 -5.26 -5.81
N LEU A 115 -0.23 -4.05 -6.33
CA LEU A 115 -1.23 -3.80 -7.37
C LEU A 115 -0.94 -4.63 -8.62
N ASP A 116 0.32 -4.63 -9.09
CA ASP A 116 0.74 -5.43 -10.25
C ASP A 116 0.57 -6.93 -10.00
N ALA A 117 0.95 -7.41 -8.82
CA ALA A 117 0.87 -8.83 -8.47
C ALA A 117 -0.57 -9.31 -8.36
N CYS A 118 -1.50 -8.45 -7.97
CA CYS A 118 -2.92 -8.78 -7.82
C CYS A 118 -3.77 -8.55 -9.08
N ASP A 119 -3.16 -8.16 -10.19
CA ASP A 119 -3.89 -7.77 -11.41
C ASP A 119 -4.89 -8.85 -11.88
N SER A 120 -4.43 -10.09 -12.00
CA SER A 120 -5.29 -11.21 -12.41
C SER A 120 -6.40 -11.50 -11.40
N GLU A 121 -6.10 -11.36 -10.11
CA GLU A 121 -7.09 -11.59 -9.05
C GLU A 121 -8.15 -10.49 -9.05
N ILE A 122 -7.75 -9.24 -9.29
CA ILE A 122 -8.68 -8.11 -9.44
C ILE A 122 -9.65 -8.37 -10.60
N ASP A 123 -9.14 -8.79 -11.75
CA ASP A 123 -9.98 -9.15 -12.90
C ASP A 123 -11.00 -10.23 -12.53
N SER A 124 -10.57 -11.27 -11.82
CA SER A 124 -11.45 -12.35 -11.37
C SER A 124 -12.52 -11.86 -10.40
N ILE A 125 -12.18 -10.94 -9.51
CA ILE A 125 -13.11 -10.33 -8.56
C ILE A 125 -14.19 -9.55 -9.30
N PHE A 126 -13.79 -8.69 -10.25
CA PHE A 126 -14.75 -7.91 -11.05
C PHE A 126 -15.64 -8.79 -11.90
N ASP A 127 -15.10 -9.84 -12.52
CA ASP A 127 -15.87 -10.79 -13.32
C ASP A 127 -16.93 -11.49 -12.46
N ARG A 128 -16.57 -11.90 -11.26
CA ARG A 128 -17.50 -12.58 -10.34
C ARG A 128 -18.65 -11.67 -9.94
N TYR A 129 -18.39 -10.42 -9.58
CA TYR A 129 -19.45 -9.47 -9.22
C TYR A 129 -20.27 -9.04 -10.43
N ALA A 130 -19.68 -8.97 -11.63
CA ALA A 130 -20.42 -8.70 -12.86
C ALA A 130 -21.42 -9.82 -13.15
N GLU A 131 -21.03 -11.07 -12.96
CA GLU A 131 -21.93 -12.21 -13.12
C GLU A 131 -23.06 -12.21 -12.09
N LEU A 132 -22.76 -11.84 -10.84
CA LEU A 132 -23.79 -11.69 -9.81
C LEU A 132 -24.78 -10.58 -10.16
N ALA A 133 -24.30 -9.45 -10.67
CA ALA A 133 -25.14 -8.35 -11.13
C ALA A 133 -26.05 -8.79 -12.28
N LYS A 134 -25.48 -9.49 -13.25
CA LYS A 134 -26.22 -10.03 -14.40
C LYS A 134 -27.35 -10.96 -13.95
N SER A 135 -27.06 -11.88 -13.04
CA SER A 135 -28.06 -12.81 -12.50
C SER A 135 -29.19 -12.08 -11.76
N GLU A 136 -28.86 -11.07 -10.97
CA GLU A 136 -29.86 -10.25 -10.27
C GLU A 136 -30.77 -9.50 -11.23
N VAL A 137 -30.19 -8.93 -12.29
CA VAL A 137 -30.97 -8.21 -13.32
C VAL A 137 -31.91 -9.19 -14.04
N GLU A 138 -31.40 -10.34 -14.43
CA GLU A 138 -32.23 -11.37 -15.09
C GLU A 138 -33.38 -11.83 -14.19
N ASN A 139 -33.13 -12.08 -12.92
CA ASN A 139 -34.15 -12.48 -11.96
C ASN A 139 -35.19 -11.37 -11.75
N ALA A 140 -34.78 -10.11 -11.70
CA ALA A 140 -35.68 -8.98 -11.54
C ALA A 140 -36.60 -8.80 -12.77
N LEU A 141 -36.07 -9.06 -13.96
CA LEU A 141 -36.85 -8.98 -15.20
C LEU A 141 -37.86 -10.11 -15.36
N ASN A 142 -37.57 -11.26 -14.74
CA ASN A 142 -38.39 -12.49 -14.85
C ASN A 142 -39.39 -12.67 -13.69
N SER A 143 -39.40 -11.74 -12.73
CA SER A 143 -40.31 -11.80 -11.58
C SER A 143 -41.60 -11.01 -11.75
#